data_7ce5bd9d9a0c900e0a7a84ad10f8a346
#
_entry.id   7ce5bd9d9a0c900e0a7a84ad10f8a346
#
_cell.length_a   1.000
_cell.length_b   1.000
_cell.length_c   1.000
_cell.angle_alpha   90.00
_cell.angle_beta   90.00
_cell.angle_gamma   90.00
#
_symmetry.space_group_name_H-M   'P 1'
#
loop_
_entity.id
_entity.type
_entity.pdbx_description
1 polymer ?
#
loop_
_entity_poly.entity_id
_entity_poly.type
_entity_poly.pdbx_seq_one_letter_code
_entity_poly.pdbx_strand_id
1 'polypeptide(L)'
;MLIGQTFQIANGLLNQRLKITLLAGLPRTGSTLLQNLLAQNSDVYSEGNSGLCQVMWDAKISCEHHAAEQLIGVGKDITFRDAFLKSIPSTYYSDVECNIILDKCRNWVNEPNIAMARDYISPDVRSIIMVRPLDEIVASFARVAAKNNSAFSYEALLAQGCDLDRAVQATHYAAKSQDPSFLFVSYDDVVSRTDETLARIYNHIGKEPFAHNVHQVTQTVFEDDERNNMVGMHDIRPEIAKQANEVVLPDWVKAACENMTRAIFSEIDGIGRSKIGKAA
;
A
#
# COMPACT_ATOMS: atom_id res chain seq x y z
N MET A 1 -38.83 -21.01 12.77
CA MET A 1 -37.65 -21.77 13.19
C MET A 1 -36.54 -21.86 12.12
N LEU A 2 -36.83 -21.70 10.83
CA LEU A 2 -35.87 -21.77 9.72
C LEU A 2 -35.00 -20.48 9.53
N ILE A 3 -35.49 -19.32 9.94
CA ILE A 3 -34.79 -18.03 9.74
C ILE A 3 -33.61 -17.87 10.70
N GLY A 4 -33.70 -18.46 11.91
CA GLY A 4 -32.60 -18.38 12.89
C GLY A 4 -31.37 -19.26 12.58
N GLN A 5 -31.57 -20.38 11.86
CA GLN A 5 -30.50 -21.28 11.48
C GLN A 5 -29.70 -20.75 10.29
N THR A 6 -30.32 -20.03 9.36
CA THR A 6 -29.63 -19.41 8.21
C THR A 6 -28.74 -18.26 8.65
N PHE A 7 -29.16 -17.50 9.69
CA PHE A 7 -28.34 -16.42 10.27
C PHE A 7 -27.12 -16.95 11.08
N GLN A 8 -27.27 -18.10 11.73
CA GLN A 8 -26.14 -18.72 12.47
C GLN A 8 -25.12 -19.39 11.53
N ILE A 9 -25.58 -19.94 10.40
CA ILE A 9 -24.68 -20.53 9.39
C ILE A 9 -23.92 -19.41 8.66
N ALA A 10 -24.58 -18.31 8.33
CA ALA A 10 -23.91 -17.13 7.74
C ALA A 10 -22.86 -16.54 8.71
N ASN A 11 -23.15 -16.43 10.01
CA ASN A 11 -22.18 -15.97 11.01
C ASN A 11 -21.07 -17.00 11.32
N GLY A 12 -21.29 -18.28 11.12
CA GLY A 12 -20.29 -19.33 11.30
C GLY A 12 -19.26 -19.40 10.15
N LEU A 13 -19.67 -19.06 8.93
CA LEU A 13 -18.78 -18.93 7.76
C LEU A 13 -18.04 -17.60 7.71
N LEU A 14 -18.59 -16.54 8.31
CA LEU A 14 -17.94 -15.22 8.47
C LEU A 14 -16.79 -15.21 9.49
N ASN A 15 -16.55 -16.30 10.22
CA ASN A 15 -15.51 -16.41 11.26
C ASN A 15 -14.15 -16.96 10.75
N GLN A 16 -13.96 -17.24 9.48
CA GLN A 16 -12.61 -17.21 8.93
C GLN A 16 -12.20 -15.74 8.88
N ARG A 17 -11.39 -15.31 9.87
CA ARG A 17 -10.84 -13.96 9.91
C ARG A 17 -10.05 -13.73 8.62
N LEU A 18 -10.62 -12.93 7.72
CA LEU A 18 -9.92 -12.45 6.54
C LEU A 18 -8.57 -11.90 6.98
N LYS A 19 -7.49 -12.48 6.50
CA LYS A 19 -6.16 -11.98 6.81
C LYS A 19 -5.82 -10.87 5.83
N ILE A 20 -6.13 -9.64 6.22
CA ILE A 20 -5.78 -8.45 5.45
C ILE A 20 -4.35 -8.04 5.79
N THR A 21 -3.52 -7.97 4.76
CA THR A 21 -2.17 -7.40 4.79
C THR A 21 -2.21 -6.08 4.03
N LEU A 22 -1.68 -5.04 4.62
CA LEU A 22 -1.67 -3.70 4.02
C LEU A 22 -0.46 -3.52 3.12
N LEU A 23 -0.67 -3.01 1.91
CA LEU A 23 0.39 -2.60 1.00
C LEU A 23 0.39 -1.08 0.87
N ALA A 24 1.44 -0.46 1.34
CA ALA A 24 1.57 0.99 1.42
C ALA A 24 2.94 1.48 0.91
N GLY A 25 3.23 2.75 1.11
CA GLY A 25 4.52 3.36 0.86
C GLY A 25 4.51 4.39 -0.26
N LEU A 26 5.69 4.62 -0.83
CA LEU A 26 5.87 5.66 -1.85
C LEU A 26 5.26 5.26 -3.20
N PRO A 27 4.82 6.22 -4.02
CA PRO A 27 4.37 5.94 -5.39
C PRO A 27 5.56 5.50 -6.27
N ARG A 28 5.27 4.85 -7.38
CA ARG A 28 6.26 4.42 -8.39
C ARG A 28 7.36 3.49 -7.86
N THR A 29 7.07 2.75 -6.83
CA THR A 29 7.96 1.79 -6.15
C THR A 29 7.83 0.36 -6.65
N GLY A 30 7.08 0.12 -7.73
CA GLY A 30 6.84 -1.23 -8.24
C GLY A 30 5.78 -2.02 -7.45
N SER A 31 4.92 -1.35 -6.70
CA SER A 31 3.84 -2.00 -5.96
C SER A 31 2.91 -2.82 -6.85
N THR A 32 2.62 -2.36 -8.08
CA THR A 32 1.82 -3.12 -9.06
C THR A 32 2.55 -4.40 -9.52
N LEU A 33 3.87 -4.35 -9.71
CA LEU A 33 4.67 -5.54 -10.00
C LEU A 33 4.60 -6.53 -8.82
N LEU A 34 4.79 -6.04 -7.59
CA LEU A 34 4.70 -6.88 -6.39
C LEU A 34 3.32 -7.52 -6.24
N GLN A 35 2.23 -6.75 -6.46
CA GLN A 35 0.87 -7.29 -6.44
C GLN A 35 0.69 -8.42 -7.45
N ASN A 36 1.15 -8.25 -8.69
CA ASN A 36 1.04 -9.27 -9.73
C ASN A 36 1.93 -10.50 -9.48
N LEU A 37 3.08 -10.33 -8.82
CA LEU A 37 3.89 -11.44 -8.34
C LEU A 37 3.14 -12.24 -7.27
N LEU A 38 2.64 -11.57 -6.23
CA LEU A 38 1.93 -12.24 -5.13
C LEU A 38 0.62 -12.86 -5.58
N ALA A 39 -0.09 -12.26 -6.54
CA ALA A 39 -1.34 -12.79 -7.13
C ALA A 39 -1.16 -14.05 -7.99
N GLN A 40 0.07 -14.49 -8.26
CA GLN A 40 0.32 -15.82 -8.83
C GLN A 40 -0.06 -16.95 -7.84
N ASN A 41 -0.06 -16.65 -6.55
CA ASN A 41 -0.56 -17.55 -5.52
C ASN A 41 -2.08 -17.41 -5.42
N SER A 42 -2.83 -18.45 -5.73
CA SER A 42 -4.30 -18.45 -5.68
C SER A 42 -4.88 -18.17 -4.29
N ASP A 43 -4.09 -18.34 -3.24
CA ASP A 43 -4.49 -17.97 -1.87
C ASP A 43 -4.41 -16.46 -1.60
N VAL A 44 -3.83 -15.67 -2.52
CA VAL A 44 -3.66 -14.22 -2.39
C VAL A 44 -4.60 -13.50 -3.35
N TYR A 45 -5.50 -12.72 -2.79
CA TYR A 45 -6.27 -11.73 -3.53
C TYR A 45 -5.58 -10.38 -3.46
N SER A 46 -5.52 -9.69 -4.59
CA SER A 46 -5.08 -8.30 -4.68
C SER A 46 -5.81 -7.61 -5.82
N GLU A 47 -6.34 -6.47 -5.54
CA GLU A 47 -6.86 -5.52 -6.53
C GLU A 47 -5.91 -4.32 -6.65
N GLY A 48 -6.15 -3.43 -7.59
CA GLY A 48 -5.37 -2.19 -7.73
C GLY A 48 -5.36 -1.37 -6.44
N ASN A 49 -5.43 -0.06 -6.54
CA ASN A 49 -5.55 0.80 -5.36
C ASN A 49 -6.95 0.68 -4.77
N SER A 50 -7.08 0.16 -3.53
CA SER A 50 -8.38 -0.07 -2.90
C SER A 50 -8.99 1.20 -2.32
N GLY A 51 -10.33 1.18 -2.18
CA GLY A 51 -11.08 2.23 -1.49
C GLY A 51 -11.25 1.99 0.02
N LEU A 52 -10.85 0.83 0.54
CA LEU A 52 -11.17 0.41 1.92
C LEU A 52 -10.70 1.42 2.97
N CYS A 53 -9.45 1.89 2.86
CA CYS A 53 -8.89 2.87 3.80
C CYS A 53 -9.73 4.14 3.88
N GLN A 54 -10.13 4.69 2.72
CA GLN A 54 -10.94 5.90 2.65
C GLN A 54 -12.36 5.67 3.18
N VAL A 55 -13.00 4.57 2.79
CA VAL A 55 -14.35 4.23 3.28
C VAL A 55 -14.37 4.07 4.80
N MET A 56 -13.38 3.38 5.37
CA MET A 56 -13.26 3.22 6.83
C MET A 56 -13.02 4.57 7.52
N TRP A 57 -12.16 5.42 6.94
CA TRP A 57 -11.89 6.74 7.49
C TRP A 57 -13.13 7.63 7.50
N ASP A 58 -13.84 7.71 6.36
CA ASP A 58 -15.05 8.53 6.23
C ASP A 58 -16.16 8.04 7.15
N ALA A 59 -16.33 6.72 7.27
CA ALA A 59 -17.29 6.12 8.20
C ALA A 59 -16.95 6.46 9.66
N LYS A 60 -15.65 6.37 10.03
CA LYS A 60 -15.18 6.73 11.38
C LYS A 60 -15.46 8.20 11.68
N ILE A 61 -15.06 9.11 10.79
CA ILE A 61 -15.31 10.55 10.94
C ILE A 61 -16.81 10.85 11.00
N SER A 62 -17.62 10.18 10.18
CA SER A 62 -19.07 10.35 10.23
C SER A 62 -19.65 9.95 11.59
N CYS A 63 -19.25 8.80 12.13
CA CYS A 63 -19.73 8.33 13.44
C CYS A 63 -19.24 9.21 14.59
N GLU A 64 -18.04 9.76 14.53
CA GLU A 64 -17.43 10.52 15.63
C GLU A 64 -17.79 12.02 15.61
N HIS A 65 -18.19 12.53 14.45
CA HIS A 65 -18.44 13.97 14.28
C HIS A 65 -19.76 14.26 13.59
N HIS A 66 -19.93 13.86 12.31
CA HIS A 66 -21.05 14.35 11.49
C HIS A 66 -22.42 13.81 11.92
N ALA A 67 -22.49 12.56 12.37
CA ALA A 67 -23.71 11.90 12.82
C ALA A 67 -23.71 11.62 14.35
N ALA A 68 -22.72 12.12 15.09
CA ALA A 68 -22.52 11.79 16.50
C ALA A 68 -23.75 12.10 17.36
N GLU A 69 -24.33 13.27 17.21
CA GLU A 69 -25.53 13.69 17.99
C GLU A 69 -26.75 12.83 17.67
N GLN A 70 -26.98 12.49 16.37
CA GLN A 70 -28.06 11.64 15.95
C GLN A 70 -27.92 10.22 16.49
N LEU A 71 -26.71 9.67 16.43
CA LEU A 71 -26.41 8.35 16.96
C LEU A 71 -26.66 8.28 18.48
N ILE A 72 -26.17 9.26 19.23
CA ILE A 72 -26.39 9.36 20.68
C ILE A 72 -27.88 9.50 20.95
N GLY A 73 -28.60 10.36 20.21
CA GLY A 73 -30.02 10.61 20.38
C GLY A 73 -30.93 9.37 20.21
N VAL A 74 -30.47 8.37 19.46
CA VAL A 74 -31.19 7.08 19.27
C VAL A 74 -30.55 5.93 20.05
N GLY A 75 -29.66 6.22 21.00
CA GLY A 75 -29.03 5.22 21.85
C GLY A 75 -27.94 4.37 21.18
N LYS A 76 -27.35 4.85 20.08
CA LYS A 76 -26.21 4.22 19.42
C LYS A 76 -24.91 4.74 20.04
N ASP A 77 -24.26 3.90 20.83
CA ASP A 77 -23.04 4.22 21.56
C ASP A 77 -21.76 3.78 20.82
N ILE A 78 -20.65 3.80 21.53
CA ILE A 78 -19.36 3.35 21.04
C ILE A 78 -19.39 1.87 20.60
N THR A 79 -20.20 1.03 21.24
CA THR A 79 -20.32 -0.41 20.90
C THR A 79 -20.91 -0.58 19.51
N PHE A 80 -21.93 0.22 19.17
CA PHE A 80 -22.50 0.25 17.82
C PHE A 80 -21.43 0.72 16.81
N ARG A 81 -20.76 1.84 17.10
CA ARG A 81 -19.70 2.39 16.21
C ARG A 81 -18.64 1.35 15.92
N ASP A 82 -18.10 0.70 16.96
CA ASP A 82 -17.04 -0.28 16.80
C ASP A 82 -17.50 -1.51 16.03
N ALA A 83 -18.72 -1.99 16.27
CA ALA A 83 -19.29 -3.09 15.50
C ALA A 83 -19.48 -2.71 14.02
N PHE A 84 -19.98 -1.50 13.75
CA PHE A 84 -20.16 -0.98 12.39
C PHE A 84 -18.81 -0.88 11.66
N LEU A 85 -17.80 -0.23 12.25
CA LEU A 85 -16.49 -0.09 11.62
C LEU A 85 -15.80 -1.44 11.39
N LYS A 86 -15.92 -2.40 12.33
CA LYS A 86 -15.41 -3.77 12.16
C LYS A 86 -16.12 -4.56 11.07
N SER A 87 -17.35 -4.20 10.72
CA SER A 87 -18.08 -4.86 9.64
C SER A 87 -17.63 -4.42 8.24
N ILE A 88 -17.02 -3.23 8.11
CA ILE A 88 -16.67 -2.67 6.80
C ILE A 88 -15.67 -3.55 6.04
N PRO A 89 -14.53 -3.99 6.60
CA PRO A 89 -13.57 -4.83 5.87
C PRO A 89 -14.18 -6.15 5.38
N SER A 90 -14.96 -6.82 6.21
CA SER A 90 -15.62 -8.08 5.84
C SER A 90 -16.72 -7.89 4.80
N THR A 91 -17.39 -6.73 4.80
CA THR A 91 -18.38 -6.39 3.78
C THR A 91 -17.71 -6.00 2.47
N TYR A 92 -16.62 -5.24 2.54
CA TYR A 92 -15.85 -4.79 1.37
C TYR A 92 -15.30 -5.97 0.56
N TYR A 93 -14.85 -7.02 1.25
CA TYR A 93 -14.28 -8.24 0.65
C TYR A 93 -15.23 -9.44 0.76
N SER A 94 -16.55 -9.22 0.79
CA SER A 94 -17.53 -10.29 1.00
C SER A 94 -17.62 -11.33 -0.13
N ASP A 95 -17.15 -10.97 -1.32
CA ASP A 95 -17.08 -11.80 -2.52
C ASP A 95 -15.71 -12.44 -2.76
N VAL A 96 -14.76 -12.23 -1.83
CA VAL A 96 -13.38 -12.74 -1.95
C VAL A 96 -13.22 -14.03 -1.17
N GLU A 97 -12.90 -15.11 -1.86
CA GLU A 97 -12.71 -16.45 -1.28
C GLU A 97 -11.21 -16.82 -1.13
N CYS A 98 -10.37 -15.87 -0.69
CA CYS A 98 -8.94 -16.09 -0.51
C CYS A 98 -8.53 -16.01 0.95
N ASN A 99 -7.43 -16.70 1.31
CA ASN A 99 -6.91 -16.70 2.70
C ASN A 99 -6.13 -15.43 3.05
N ILE A 100 -5.62 -14.72 2.04
CA ILE A 100 -4.82 -13.52 2.20
C ILE A 100 -5.37 -12.44 1.28
N ILE A 101 -5.69 -11.30 1.84
CA ILE A 101 -6.04 -10.11 1.08
C ILE A 101 -4.87 -9.13 1.18
N LEU A 102 -4.32 -8.72 0.05
CA LEU A 102 -3.33 -7.66 -0.04
C LEU A 102 -4.04 -6.37 -0.43
N ASP A 103 -4.39 -5.58 0.57
CA ASP A 103 -5.08 -4.30 0.39
C ASP A 103 -4.08 -3.19 0.14
N LYS A 104 -4.14 -2.58 -1.05
CA LYS A 104 -3.24 -1.50 -1.42
C LYS A 104 -3.88 -0.13 -1.22
N CYS A 105 -3.32 0.63 -0.30
CA CYS A 105 -3.55 2.06 -0.18
C CYS A 105 -2.30 2.73 0.40
N ARG A 106 -1.78 3.77 -0.27
CA ARG A 106 -0.56 4.49 0.17
C ARG A 106 -0.69 5.06 1.57
N ASN A 107 -1.91 5.44 1.94
CA ASN A 107 -2.19 6.11 3.21
C ASN A 107 -2.33 5.17 4.42
N TRP A 108 -2.27 3.84 4.24
CA TRP A 108 -2.41 2.90 5.36
C TRP A 108 -1.42 3.14 6.50
N VAL A 109 -0.21 3.59 6.19
CA VAL A 109 0.86 3.80 7.19
C VAL A 109 0.91 5.22 7.77
N ASN A 110 -0.08 6.07 7.48
CA ASN A 110 -0.33 7.26 8.29
C ASN A 110 -0.72 6.83 9.71
N GLU A 111 -0.23 7.56 10.72
CA GLU A 111 -0.50 7.24 12.13
C GLU A 111 -1.98 6.97 12.44
N PRO A 112 -2.94 7.86 12.07
CA PRO A 112 -4.35 7.62 12.36
C PRO A 112 -4.94 6.43 11.57
N ASN A 113 -4.45 6.15 10.37
CA ASN A 113 -4.96 5.05 9.54
C ASN A 113 -4.46 3.70 10.05
N ILE A 114 -3.20 3.59 10.45
CA ILE A 114 -2.69 2.34 11.02
C ILE A 114 -3.32 2.05 12.39
N ALA A 115 -3.59 3.08 13.20
CA ALA A 115 -4.36 2.92 14.42
C ALA A 115 -5.77 2.40 14.13
N MET A 116 -6.48 3.01 13.18
CA MET A 116 -7.80 2.56 12.72
C MET A 116 -7.76 1.12 12.20
N ALA A 117 -6.74 0.73 11.44
CA ALA A 117 -6.60 -0.65 10.97
C ALA A 117 -6.41 -1.63 12.12
N ARG A 118 -5.65 -1.27 13.16
CA ARG A 118 -5.47 -2.09 14.35
C ARG A 118 -6.73 -2.25 15.17
N ASP A 119 -7.53 -1.19 15.26
CA ASP A 119 -8.77 -1.19 16.05
C ASP A 119 -9.89 -1.99 15.36
N TYR A 120 -9.96 -1.92 14.01
CA TYR A 120 -11.14 -2.37 13.27
C TYR A 120 -10.88 -3.47 12.24
N ILE A 121 -9.63 -3.73 11.83
CA ILE A 121 -9.27 -4.87 10.98
C ILE A 121 -8.65 -5.97 11.85
N SER A 122 -7.47 -5.73 12.41
CA SER A 122 -6.78 -6.68 13.29
C SER A 122 -5.71 -5.97 14.12
N PRO A 123 -5.61 -6.25 15.44
CA PRO A 123 -4.51 -5.74 16.27
C PRO A 123 -3.12 -6.17 15.73
N ASP A 124 -3.06 -7.31 15.04
CA ASP A 124 -1.84 -7.88 14.47
C ASP A 124 -1.70 -7.60 12.97
N VAL A 125 -2.36 -6.55 12.45
CA VAL A 125 -2.29 -6.20 11.03
C VAL A 125 -0.84 -5.96 10.60
N ARG A 126 -0.44 -6.60 9.49
CA ARG A 126 0.89 -6.48 8.92
C ARG A 126 0.88 -5.54 7.73
N SER A 127 1.95 -4.76 7.57
CA SER A 127 2.08 -3.83 6.44
C SER A 127 3.37 -4.09 5.68
N ILE A 128 3.27 -4.13 4.36
CA ILE A 128 4.40 -4.12 3.43
C ILE A 128 4.53 -2.68 2.93
N ILE A 129 5.67 -2.05 3.15
CA ILE A 129 5.91 -0.65 2.82
C ILE A 129 6.94 -0.56 1.70
N MET A 130 6.46 -0.20 0.51
CA MET A 130 7.31 -0.08 -0.67
C MET A 130 8.06 1.24 -0.67
N VAL A 131 9.39 1.16 -0.84
CA VAL A 131 10.27 2.33 -0.89
C VAL A 131 11.15 2.34 -2.13
N ARG A 132 11.53 3.54 -2.55
CA ARG A 132 12.43 3.80 -3.67
C ARG A 132 13.06 5.17 -3.48
N PRO A 133 14.32 5.42 -3.93
CA PRO A 133 14.88 6.77 -3.94
C PRO A 133 13.98 7.77 -4.66
N LEU A 134 13.79 8.96 -4.08
CA LEU A 134 12.82 9.92 -4.59
C LEU A 134 13.18 10.49 -5.96
N ASP A 135 14.46 10.63 -6.28
CA ASP A 135 14.93 11.02 -7.60
C ASP A 135 14.48 10.02 -8.67
N GLU A 136 14.54 8.71 -8.38
CA GLU A 136 14.05 7.67 -9.28
C GLU A 136 12.51 7.73 -9.43
N ILE A 137 11.79 8.06 -8.36
CA ILE A 137 10.33 8.25 -8.37
C ILE A 137 9.95 9.43 -9.26
N VAL A 138 10.58 10.59 -9.03
CA VAL A 138 10.33 11.83 -9.79
C VAL A 138 10.65 11.63 -11.27
N ALA A 139 11.78 11.00 -11.57
CA ALA A 139 12.13 10.66 -12.95
C ALA A 139 11.14 9.69 -13.61
N SER A 140 10.58 8.74 -12.84
CA SER A 140 9.52 7.85 -13.32
C SER A 140 8.23 8.61 -13.66
N PHE A 141 7.82 9.58 -12.84
CA PHE A 141 6.67 10.44 -13.16
C PHE A 141 6.92 11.29 -14.42
N ALA A 142 8.08 11.94 -14.51
CA ALA A 142 8.44 12.75 -15.67
C ALA A 142 8.42 11.93 -16.97
N ARG A 143 8.93 10.70 -16.95
CA ARG A 143 8.91 9.79 -18.10
C ARG A 143 7.49 9.41 -18.51
N VAL A 144 6.61 9.08 -17.56
CA VAL A 144 5.21 8.73 -17.86
C VAL A 144 4.46 9.95 -18.42
N ALA A 145 4.66 11.12 -17.84
CA ALA A 145 4.07 12.36 -18.35
C ALA A 145 4.52 12.67 -19.78
N ALA A 146 5.82 12.54 -20.06
CA ALA A 146 6.36 12.71 -21.41
C ALA A 146 5.76 11.72 -22.42
N LYS A 147 5.62 10.44 -22.04
CA LYS A 147 4.99 9.40 -22.87
C LYS A 147 3.54 9.76 -23.23
N ASN A 148 2.83 10.39 -22.31
CA ASN A 148 1.41 10.75 -22.48
C ASN A 148 1.20 12.18 -23.00
N ASN A 149 2.25 12.93 -23.32
CA ASN A 149 2.19 14.36 -23.65
C ASN A 149 1.41 15.17 -22.58
N SER A 150 1.47 14.75 -21.33
CA SER A 150 0.78 15.38 -20.22
C SER A 150 1.61 16.54 -19.66
N ALA A 151 0.93 17.58 -19.18
CA ALA A 151 1.60 18.65 -18.45
C ALA A 151 2.27 18.09 -17.18
N PHE A 152 3.52 18.49 -16.93
CA PHE A 152 4.30 18.03 -15.79
C PHE A 152 5.07 19.18 -15.16
N SER A 153 5.01 19.30 -13.83
CA SER A 153 5.77 20.28 -13.05
C SER A 153 6.43 19.60 -11.87
N TYR A 154 7.73 19.76 -11.75
CA TYR A 154 8.51 19.30 -10.60
C TYR A 154 8.08 20.05 -9.33
N GLU A 155 7.79 21.36 -9.44
CA GLU A 155 7.35 22.18 -8.32
C GLU A 155 6.03 21.67 -7.76
N ALA A 156 5.06 21.35 -8.61
CA ALA A 156 3.78 20.81 -8.18
C ALA A 156 3.91 19.42 -7.56
N LEU A 157 4.78 18.56 -8.14
CA LEU A 157 5.01 17.21 -7.62
C LEU A 157 5.72 17.20 -6.27
N LEU A 158 6.59 18.17 -5.99
CA LEU A 158 7.36 18.30 -4.76
C LEU A 158 6.78 19.34 -3.78
N ALA A 159 5.61 19.90 -4.08
CA ALA A 159 4.97 20.88 -3.23
C ALA A 159 4.56 20.27 -1.88
N GLN A 160 4.67 21.07 -0.81
CA GLN A 160 4.16 20.69 0.49
C GLN A 160 2.66 20.37 0.44
N GLY A 161 2.24 19.28 1.06
CA GLY A 161 0.86 18.83 1.10
C GLY A 161 0.35 18.17 -0.20
N CYS A 162 1.20 17.97 -1.22
CA CYS A 162 0.86 17.15 -2.39
C CYS A 162 0.82 15.65 -2.03
N ASP A 163 0.37 14.81 -2.96
CA ASP A 163 0.26 13.36 -2.70
C ASP A 163 1.61 12.69 -2.43
N LEU A 164 2.67 13.15 -3.10
CA LEU A 164 4.02 12.64 -2.86
C LEU A 164 4.53 13.05 -1.48
N ASP A 165 4.33 14.30 -1.08
CA ASP A 165 4.73 14.80 0.24
C ASP A 165 4.01 14.04 1.36
N ARG A 166 2.69 13.84 1.23
CA ARG A 166 1.93 13.02 2.20
C ARG A 166 2.43 11.58 2.29
N ALA A 167 2.77 10.96 1.15
CA ALA A 167 3.34 9.62 1.13
C ALA A 167 4.73 9.56 1.77
N VAL A 168 5.55 10.59 1.55
CA VAL A 168 6.88 10.74 2.19
C VAL A 168 6.74 10.87 3.69
N GLN A 169 5.85 11.73 4.17
CA GLN A 169 5.61 11.92 5.61
C GLN A 169 5.12 10.64 6.28
N ALA A 170 4.16 9.94 5.66
CA ALA A 170 3.65 8.66 6.15
C ALA A 170 4.75 7.58 6.20
N THR A 171 5.55 7.47 5.14
CA THR A 171 6.63 6.49 5.07
C THR A 171 7.75 6.81 6.09
N HIS A 172 8.06 8.07 6.30
CA HIS A 172 9.02 8.53 7.32
C HIS A 172 8.50 8.25 8.74
N TYR A 173 7.22 8.52 9.02
CA TYR A 173 6.60 8.12 10.29
C TYR A 173 6.74 6.62 10.53
N ALA A 174 6.38 5.80 9.54
CA ALA A 174 6.49 4.35 9.64
C ALA A 174 7.94 3.89 9.89
N ALA A 175 8.92 4.47 9.18
CA ALA A 175 10.33 4.15 9.35
C ALA A 175 10.82 4.50 10.77
N LYS A 176 10.42 5.66 11.26
CA LYS A 176 10.82 6.15 12.58
C LYS A 176 10.18 5.39 13.74
N SER A 177 9.00 4.83 13.54
CA SER A 177 8.27 4.08 14.57
C SER A 177 8.96 2.78 14.98
N GLN A 178 9.83 2.22 14.12
CA GLN A 178 10.49 0.93 14.32
C GLN A 178 9.51 -0.21 14.67
N ASP A 179 8.29 -0.12 14.15
CA ASP A 179 7.22 -1.07 14.43
C ASP A 179 7.47 -2.41 13.73
N PRO A 180 7.54 -3.55 14.45
CA PRO A 180 7.82 -4.86 13.85
C PRO A 180 6.72 -5.37 12.92
N SER A 181 5.53 -4.77 12.94
CA SER A 181 4.46 -5.07 11.97
C SER A 181 4.70 -4.44 10.60
N PHE A 182 5.73 -3.61 10.43
CA PHE A 182 6.11 -2.98 9.19
C PHE A 182 7.30 -3.68 8.55
N LEU A 183 7.13 -4.12 7.29
CA LEU A 183 8.20 -4.65 6.47
C LEU A 183 8.50 -3.66 5.34
N PHE A 184 9.67 -3.06 5.38
CA PHE A 184 10.13 -2.23 4.27
C PHE A 184 10.71 -3.08 3.15
N VAL A 185 10.27 -2.79 1.92
CA VAL A 185 10.70 -3.47 0.70
C VAL A 185 11.10 -2.43 -0.33
N SER A 186 12.36 -2.47 -0.78
CA SER A 186 12.81 -1.56 -1.81
C SER A 186 12.44 -2.05 -3.21
N TYR A 187 12.26 -1.11 -4.15
CA TYR A 187 12.10 -1.46 -5.55
C TYR A 187 13.29 -2.29 -6.08
N ASP A 188 14.51 -1.91 -5.70
CA ASP A 188 15.72 -2.65 -6.09
C ASP A 188 15.70 -4.10 -5.59
N ASP A 189 15.20 -4.35 -4.37
CA ASP A 189 15.07 -5.72 -3.85
C ASP A 189 14.07 -6.53 -4.68
N VAL A 190 12.93 -5.95 -5.03
CA VAL A 190 11.92 -6.63 -5.86
C VAL A 190 12.46 -7.02 -7.22
N VAL A 191 13.27 -6.18 -7.86
CA VAL A 191 13.75 -6.45 -9.23
C VAL A 191 15.09 -7.19 -9.30
N SER A 192 15.92 -7.16 -8.25
CA SER A 192 17.26 -7.75 -8.26
C SER A 192 17.39 -8.98 -7.37
N ARG A 193 16.51 -9.13 -6.38
CA ARG A 193 16.50 -10.23 -5.39
C ARG A 193 15.08 -10.72 -5.16
N THR A 194 14.36 -10.96 -6.26
CA THR A 194 12.91 -11.22 -6.24
C THR A 194 12.54 -12.37 -5.31
N ASP A 195 13.17 -13.54 -5.45
CA ASP A 195 12.84 -14.73 -4.65
C ASP A 195 13.11 -14.51 -3.16
N GLU A 196 14.24 -13.90 -2.80
CA GLU A 196 14.57 -13.58 -1.41
C GLU A 196 13.57 -12.57 -0.83
N THR A 197 13.17 -11.60 -1.63
CA THR A 197 12.20 -10.57 -1.23
C THR A 197 10.82 -11.19 -1.00
N LEU A 198 10.36 -12.05 -1.89
CA LEU A 198 9.10 -12.76 -1.74
C LEU A 198 9.12 -13.67 -0.51
N ALA A 199 10.21 -14.41 -0.27
CA ALA A 199 10.37 -15.23 0.93
C ALA A 199 10.29 -14.39 2.23
N ARG A 200 10.92 -13.21 2.27
CA ARG A 200 10.82 -12.26 3.39
C ARG A 200 9.38 -11.78 3.60
N ILE A 201 8.65 -11.50 2.51
CA ILE A 201 7.25 -11.07 2.58
C ILE A 201 6.38 -12.18 3.15
N TYR A 202 6.50 -13.43 2.65
CA TYR A 202 5.74 -14.57 3.18
C TYR A 202 6.03 -14.81 4.66
N ASN A 203 7.29 -14.77 5.06
CA ASN A 203 7.66 -14.87 6.48
C ASN A 203 7.04 -13.75 7.31
N HIS A 204 7.08 -12.51 6.82
CA HIS A 204 6.48 -11.36 7.51
C HIS A 204 4.98 -11.53 7.70
N ILE A 205 4.26 -11.99 6.69
CA ILE A 205 2.81 -12.22 6.80
C ILE A 205 2.47 -13.56 7.48
N GLY A 206 3.49 -14.33 7.91
CA GLY A 206 3.33 -15.61 8.62
C GLY A 206 2.67 -16.68 7.74
N LYS A 207 3.16 -16.82 6.53
CA LYS A 207 2.73 -17.83 5.55
C LYS A 207 3.93 -18.55 4.95
N GLU A 208 3.70 -19.77 4.50
CA GLU A 208 4.72 -20.52 3.78
C GLU A 208 5.03 -19.88 2.43
N PRO A 209 6.30 -19.87 2.00
CA PRO A 209 6.68 -19.36 0.70
C PRO A 209 5.98 -20.11 -0.44
N PHE A 210 5.60 -19.38 -1.46
CA PHE A 210 5.05 -19.92 -2.72
C PHE A 210 6.10 -19.81 -3.83
N ALA A 211 6.14 -20.80 -4.73
CA ALA A 211 7.04 -20.78 -5.88
C ALA A 211 6.46 -19.90 -7.00
N HIS A 212 7.01 -18.71 -7.15
CA HIS A 212 6.58 -17.72 -8.15
C HIS A 212 7.32 -17.90 -9.48
N ASN A 213 6.64 -17.64 -10.61
CA ASN A 213 7.32 -17.47 -11.88
C ASN A 213 7.85 -16.02 -11.99
N VAL A 214 9.12 -15.84 -11.65
CA VAL A 214 9.79 -14.53 -11.68
C VAL A 214 10.34 -14.18 -13.07
N HIS A 215 10.35 -15.11 -14.02
CA HIS A 215 10.87 -14.91 -15.38
C HIS A 215 9.81 -14.41 -16.36
N GLN A 216 8.54 -14.65 -16.04
CA GLN A 216 7.42 -14.20 -16.86
C GLN A 216 6.24 -13.81 -15.97
N VAL A 217 6.10 -12.52 -15.69
CA VAL A 217 4.99 -11.99 -14.89
C VAL A 217 3.86 -11.55 -15.79
N THR A 218 2.69 -12.17 -15.62
CA THR A 218 1.46 -11.75 -16.32
C THR A 218 0.75 -10.72 -15.48
N GLN A 219 0.31 -9.64 -16.11
CA GLN A 219 -0.48 -8.62 -15.42
C GLN A 219 -1.92 -9.08 -15.25
N THR A 220 -2.34 -9.29 -14.01
CA THR A 220 -3.70 -9.67 -13.61
C THR A 220 -4.34 -8.61 -12.70
N VAL A 221 -3.51 -7.77 -12.07
CA VAL A 221 -3.93 -6.64 -11.24
C VAL A 221 -3.75 -5.35 -12.04
N PHE A 222 -4.84 -4.62 -12.23
CA PHE A 222 -4.89 -3.39 -13.03
C PHE A 222 -5.29 -2.19 -12.18
N GLU A 223 -4.89 -1.01 -12.63
CA GLU A 223 -5.34 0.28 -12.09
C GLU A 223 -5.90 1.14 -13.22
N ASP A 224 -6.83 2.05 -12.89
CA ASP A 224 -7.46 2.95 -13.86
C ASP A 224 -6.54 4.12 -14.19
N ASP A 225 -5.60 3.88 -15.10
CA ASP A 225 -4.63 4.87 -15.56
C ASP A 225 -5.28 5.93 -16.46
N GLU A 226 -6.34 5.59 -17.18
CA GLU A 226 -7.04 6.48 -18.10
C GLU A 226 -7.70 7.64 -17.35
N ARG A 227 -8.31 7.35 -16.20
CA ARG A 227 -8.94 8.35 -15.33
C ARG A 227 -7.98 9.47 -14.91
N ASN A 228 -6.69 9.16 -14.83
CA ASN A 228 -5.65 10.10 -14.43
C ASN A 228 -4.88 10.70 -15.62
N ASN A 229 -5.28 10.43 -16.87
CA ASN A 229 -4.54 10.78 -18.08
C ASN A 229 -3.06 10.34 -18.06
N MET A 230 -2.77 9.18 -17.47
CA MET A 230 -1.44 8.63 -17.25
C MET A 230 -1.35 7.19 -17.75
N VAL A 231 -1.83 6.94 -18.97
CA VAL A 231 -1.91 5.60 -19.57
C VAL A 231 -0.56 4.88 -19.52
N GLY A 232 -0.59 3.64 -19.04
CA GLY A 232 0.59 2.80 -18.85
C GLY A 232 1.44 3.17 -17.62
N MET A 233 0.89 3.94 -16.70
CA MET A 233 1.54 4.26 -15.44
C MET A 233 1.74 2.99 -14.59
N HIS A 234 0.80 2.06 -14.64
CA HIS A 234 0.83 0.82 -13.89
C HIS A 234 1.07 -0.43 -14.75
N ASP A 235 1.47 -0.24 -16.03
CA ASP A 235 1.92 -1.36 -16.86
C ASP A 235 3.16 -2.03 -16.24
N ILE A 236 3.14 -3.35 -16.18
CA ILE A 236 4.30 -4.15 -15.83
C ILE A 236 4.92 -4.77 -17.08
N ARG A 237 6.20 -5.08 -17.02
CA ARG A 237 6.87 -5.86 -18.06
C ARG A 237 6.85 -7.33 -17.67
N PRO A 238 6.71 -8.26 -18.64
CA PRO A 238 6.78 -9.68 -18.36
C PRO A 238 8.09 -10.09 -17.69
N GLU A 239 9.19 -9.48 -18.10
CA GLU A 239 10.53 -9.70 -17.54
C GLU A 239 10.82 -8.68 -16.45
N ILE A 240 11.22 -9.19 -15.27
CA ILE A 240 11.61 -8.37 -14.14
C ILE A 240 13.02 -7.84 -14.39
N ALA A 241 13.12 -6.54 -14.66
CA ALA A 241 14.40 -5.87 -14.84
C ALA A 241 14.36 -4.44 -14.33
N LYS A 242 15.48 -4.00 -13.79
CA LYS A 242 15.65 -2.59 -13.42
C LYS A 242 15.59 -1.72 -14.65
N GLN A 243 14.72 -0.72 -14.63
CA GLN A 243 14.65 0.26 -15.72
C GLN A 243 15.79 1.27 -15.58
N ALA A 244 16.50 1.50 -16.69
CA ALA A 244 17.44 2.62 -16.76
C ALA A 244 16.69 3.94 -16.56
N ASN A 245 17.30 4.83 -15.78
CA ASN A 245 16.76 6.17 -15.59
C ASN A 245 17.41 7.11 -16.62
N GLU A 246 16.71 7.35 -17.73
CA GLU A 246 17.20 8.22 -18.81
C GLU A 246 16.82 9.69 -18.62
N VAL A 247 16.02 10.00 -17.59
CA VAL A 247 15.58 11.35 -17.31
C VAL A 247 16.64 12.10 -16.51
N VAL A 248 17.16 13.18 -17.06
CA VAL A 248 18.07 14.07 -16.35
C VAL A 248 17.22 15.07 -15.55
N LEU A 249 17.29 14.95 -14.24
CA LEU A 249 16.61 15.86 -13.32
C LEU A 249 17.39 17.17 -13.13
N PRO A 250 16.74 18.31 -12.96
CA PRO A 250 17.37 19.56 -12.53
C PRO A 250 18.08 19.39 -11.17
N ASP A 251 19.18 20.13 -10.96
CA ASP A 251 19.99 19.96 -9.74
C ASP A 251 19.23 20.26 -8.45
N TRP A 252 18.35 21.27 -8.46
CA TRP A 252 17.51 21.56 -7.30
C TRP A 252 16.52 20.43 -6.98
N VAL A 253 16.00 19.73 -8.00
CA VAL A 253 15.14 18.55 -7.83
C VAL A 253 15.92 17.42 -7.19
N LYS A 254 17.15 17.15 -7.68
CA LYS A 254 18.02 16.12 -7.11
C LYS A 254 18.30 16.40 -5.64
N ALA A 255 18.70 17.63 -5.30
CA ALA A 255 19.00 18.03 -3.92
C ALA A 255 17.78 17.86 -3.00
N ALA A 256 16.57 18.25 -3.46
CA ALA A 256 15.34 18.04 -2.69
C ALA A 256 15.06 16.55 -2.48
N CYS A 257 15.16 15.74 -3.53
CA CYS A 257 14.95 14.29 -3.46
C CYS A 257 15.95 13.58 -2.55
N GLU A 258 17.23 13.95 -2.59
CA GLU A 258 18.28 13.37 -1.74
C GLU A 258 18.01 13.60 -0.26
N ASN A 259 17.59 14.81 0.12
CA ASN A 259 17.26 15.12 1.50
C ASN A 259 16.09 14.29 2.03
N MET A 260 15.00 14.19 1.26
CA MET A 260 13.83 13.39 1.62
C MET A 260 14.16 11.88 1.65
N THR A 261 14.92 11.38 0.66
CA THR A 261 15.37 9.98 0.61
C THR A 261 16.20 9.66 1.84
N ARG A 262 17.17 10.51 2.19
CA ARG A 262 18.02 10.32 3.36
C ARG A 262 17.22 10.23 4.64
N ALA A 263 16.22 11.11 4.83
CA ALA A 263 15.37 11.12 6.02
C ALA A 263 14.64 9.78 6.23
N ILE A 264 14.16 9.14 5.14
CA ILE A 264 13.47 7.85 5.23
C ILE A 264 14.48 6.70 5.40
N PHE A 265 15.49 6.64 4.54
CA PHE A 265 16.38 5.46 4.48
C PHE A 265 17.38 5.38 5.63
N SER A 266 17.66 6.49 6.34
CA SER A 266 18.49 6.47 7.55
C SER A 266 17.80 5.73 8.72
N GLU A 267 16.48 5.65 8.71
CA GLU A 267 15.68 5.01 9.76
C GLU A 267 15.37 3.54 9.46
N ILE A 268 15.66 3.07 8.23
CA ILE A 268 15.33 1.70 7.81
C ILE A 268 16.59 0.83 7.84
N ASP A 269 16.63 -0.15 8.75
CA ASP A 269 17.74 -1.11 8.83
C ASP A 269 17.79 -2.04 7.60
N GLY A 270 18.99 -2.18 7.03
CA GLY A 270 19.29 -3.16 5.98
C GLY A 270 18.84 -2.79 4.56
N ILE A 271 18.15 -1.67 4.35
CA ILE A 271 17.74 -1.20 3.01
C ILE A 271 18.67 -0.06 2.56
N GLY A 272 19.34 -0.27 1.42
CA GLY A 272 19.98 0.83 0.67
C GLY A 272 21.28 1.41 1.19
N ARG A 273 21.91 0.84 2.23
CA ARG A 273 23.24 1.31 2.71
C ARG A 273 24.34 1.29 1.64
N SER A 274 24.18 0.49 0.57
CA SER A 274 25.15 0.42 -0.52
C SER A 274 25.18 1.67 -1.44
N LYS A 275 24.10 2.47 -1.45
CA LYS A 275 24.00 3.65 -2.34
C LYS A 275 24.15 5.01 -1.64
N ILE A 276 23.94 5.08 -0.33
CA ILE A 276 24.05 6.35 0.44
C ILE A 276 25.50 6.63 0.89
N GLY A 277 26.38 5.65 0.82
CA GLY A 277 27.71 5.66 1.43
C GLY A 277 28.88 6.03 0.53
N LYS A 278 28.72 6.80 -0.56
CA LYS A 278 29.84 7.36 -1.34
C LYS A 278 29.54 8.76 -1.86
N ALA A 279 29.38 9.70 -0.96
CA ALA A 279 29.59 11.11 -1.20
C ALA A 279 30.28 11.69 0.06
N ALA A 280 31.58 11.49 0.12
CA ALA A 280 32.50 12.23 0.95
C ALA A 280 33.53 12.88 0.02
#